data_26b945671c320165e8c09e3894c320a6
#
_entry.id   26b945671c320165e8c09e3894c320a6
#
_cell.length_a   1.000
_cell.length_b   1.000
_cell.length_c   1.000
_cell.angle_alpha   90.00
_cell.angle_beta   90.00
_cell.angle_gamma   90.00
#
_symmetry.space_group_name_H-M   'P 1'
#
loop_
_entity.id
_entity.type
_entity.pdbx_description
1 polymer ?
#
loop_
_entity_poly.entity_id
_entity_poly.type
_entity_poly.pdbx_seq_one_letter_code
_entity_poly.pdbx_strand_id
1 'polypeptide(L)'
;MDKNTDDNKKYDKKRNISDEEIILKIKEEVKKIQPELIEKIRELVSIYSIQTEPEENAPFGKGPAEALDKALEISEKLGFNTVNIDNKIGYAEYVSEEIRDYEEYIGIFGHVDVVPLGEGWKYPPLGGKIENNRIYGRGVLDNKGPILSNLFALHILKKLGIKFDVPVRIVFGANEETGFACVKHYLTKKKAPIFGWTPDCKWPVVYGERGRLKVRIYSEMKDLQKLYEFVNGYILSAPNNGVKLKINFKDDDFGEMILRGYRFGIAENRHFFEFVMSYPAICKKDQLMDLIRSNLTEGTELEEISNWNPVLYDKSSEYVQTLQKVYNYATGFNSEPVTTTGGTYAKIIPNIIAYGPSFPGQKDIAHLPDEWLDLSDLEKITEIYALSLYEISKLKNRK
;
A
#
# COMPACT_ATOMS: atom_id res chain seq x y z
N MET A 1 64.54 -29.26 -15.80
CA MET A 1 63.50 -29.29 -16.84
C MET A 1 62.22 -29.59 -16.12
N ASP A 2 61.46 -28.56 -15.85
CA ASP A 2 60.00 -28.65 -15.81
C ASP A 2 59.45 -27.21 -15.68
N LYS A 3 59.12 -26.66 -16.79
CA LYS A 3 58.26 -25.46 -16.95
C LYS A 3 56.89 -25.99 -17.18
N ASN A 4 55.92 -25.67 -16.30
CA ASN A 4 54.48 -25.51 -16.57
C ASN A 4 53.66 -25.66 -15.29
N THR A 5 53.65 -24.62 -14.46
CA THR A 5 52.63 -24.47 -13.42
C THR A 5 52.38 -23.00 -13.08
N ASP A 6 52.20 -22.12 -14.08
CA ASP A 6 51.97 -20.69 -13.79
C ASP A 6 50.85 -20.03 -14.59
N ASP A 7 50.02 -20.81 -15.34
CA ASP A 7 48.99 -20.24 -16.18
C ASP A 7 47.54 -20.39 -15.67
N ASN A 8 47.28 -20.87 -14.44
CA ASN A 8 45.95 -21.09 -13.89
C ASN A 8 45.54 -20.14 -12.73
N LYS A 9 46.27 -19.04 -12.56
CA LYS A 9 45.93 -18.01 -11.51
C LYS A 9 45.36 -16.70 -12.08
N LYS A 10 44.90 -16.68 -13.31
CA LYS A 10 44.44 -15.44 -13.98
C LYS A 10 42.94 -15.30 -14.16
N TYR A 11 42.10 -16.22 -13.70
CA TYR A 11 40.64 -16.13 -13.80
C TYR A 11 40.01 -16.40 -12.43
N ASP A 12 40.04 -15.47 -11.50
CA ASP A 12 39.03 -15.26 -10.47
C ASP A 12 39.33 -14.01 -9.61
N LYS A 13 39.52 -12.87 -10.23
CA LYS A 13 39.30 -11.60 -9.56
C LYS A 13 37.89 -11.12 -9.86
N LYS A 14 36.84 -11.80 -9.37
CA LYS A 14 35.56 -11.14 -9.08
C LYS A 14 35.90 -10.05 -8.05
N ARG A 15 35.92 -8.79 -8.51
CA ARG A 15 36.01 -7.65 -7.61
C ARG A 15 34.86 -7.77 -6.62
N ASN A 16 35.13 -8.08 -5.37
CA ASN A 16 34.22 -7.85 -4.27
C ASN A 16 34.04 -6.33 -4.19
N ILE A 17 32.94 -5.83 -4.78
CA ILE A 17 32.53 -4.44 -4.70
C ILE A 17 32.12 -4.21 -3.24
N SER A 18 32.59 -3.14 -2.60
CA SER A 18 32.18 -2.82 -1.23
C SER A 18 30.70 -2.40 -1.19
N ASP A 19 30.02 -2.56 -0.06
CA ASP A 19 28.63 -2.10 0.12
C ASP A 19 28.48 -0.61 -0.21
N GLU A 20 29.42 0.22 0.18
CA GLU A 20 29.43 1.66 -0.14
C GLU A 20 29.49 1.92 -1.65
N GLU A 21 30.27 1.15 -2.40
CA GLU A 21 30.36 1.27 -3.86
C GLU A 21 29.06 0.85 -4.53
N ILE A 22 28.37 -0.18 -4.03
CA ILE A 22 27.05 -0.61 -4.54
C ILE A 22 26.00 0.46 -4.25
N ILE A 23 25.96 1.01 -3.04
CA ILE A 23 25.05 2.08 -2.65
C ILE A 23 25.24 3.31 -3.57
N LEU A 24 26.48 3.70 -3.84
CA LEU A 24 26.76 4.80 -4.78
C LEU A 24 26.27 4.49 -6.19
N LYS A 25 26.49 3.28 -6.70
CA LYS A 25 25.97 2.85 -8.01
C LYS A 25 24.45 2.87 -8.08
N ILE A 26 23.77 2.41 -7.01
CA ILE A 26 22.30 2.49 -6.93
C ILE A 26 21.84 3.95 -7.07
N LYS A 27 22.42 4.87 -6.30
CA LYS A 27 22.08 6.29 -6.35
C LYS A 27 22.34 6.92 -7.74
N GLU A 28 23.42 6.53 -8.39
CA GLU A 28 23.70 7.00 -9.76
C GLU A 28 22.70 6.45 -10.78
N GLU A 29 22.35 5.18 -10.70
CA GLU A 29 21.38 4.55 -11.62
C GLU A 29 19.97 5.10 -11.39
N VAL A 30 19.57 5.42 -10.14
CA VAL A 30 18.30 6.11 -9.85
C VAL A 30 18.22 7.44 -10.60
N LYS A 31 19.25 8.27 -10.55
CA LYS A 31 19.28 9.53 -11.28
C LYS A 31 19.22 9.35 -12.79
N LYS A 32 19.93 8.35 -13.32
CA LYS A 32 19.97 8.09 -14.77
C LYS A 32 18.62 7.63 -15.31
N ILE A 33 17.86 6.83 -14.52
CA ILE A 33 16.61 6.25 -14.97
C ILE A 33 15.40 7.15 -14.76
N GLN A 34 15.54 8.22 -13.97
CA GLN A 34 14.47 9.15 -13.62
C GLN A 34 13.66 9.68 -14.84
N PRO A 35 14.26 10.10 -15.94
CA PRO A 35 13.49 10.56 -17.13
C PRO A 35 12.60 9.45 -17.70
N GLU A 36 13.10 8.22 -17.78
CA GLU A 36 12.32 7.10 -18.27
C GLU A 36 11.17 6.74 -17.31
N LEU A 37 11.44 6.70 -16.01
CA LEU A 37 10.41 6.48 -14.99
C LEU A 37 9.28 7.51 -15.10
N ILE A 38 9.60 8.80 -15.24
CA ILE A 38 8.62 9.87 -15.41
C ILE A 38 7.75 9.62 -16.65
N GLU A 39 8.34 9.26 -17.79
CA GLU A 39 7.55 8.97 -19.00
C GLU A 39 6.65 7.73 -18.81
N LYS A 40 7.12 6.69 -18.13
CA LYS A 40 6.27 5.51 -17.85
C LYS A 40 5.14 5.82 -16.87
N ILE A 41 5.37 6.69 -15.90
CA ILE A 41 4.30 7.20 -15.04
C ILE A 41 3.26 7.95 -15.89
N ARG A 42 3.69 8.82 -16.80
CA ARG A 42 2.78 9.58 -17.69
C ARG A 42 1.97 8.65 -18.60
N GLU A 43 2.61 7.64 -19.20
CA GLU A 43 1.92 6.61 -19.99
C GLU A 43 0.83 5.92 -19.17
N LEU A 44 1.13 5.51 -17.94
CA LEU A 44 0.16 4.80 -17.08
C LEU A 44 -0.94 5.74 -16.56
N VAL A 45 -0.60 6.97 -16.21
CA VAL A 45 -1.57 8.01 -15.75
C VAL A 45 -2.54 8.39 -16.85
N SER A 46 -2.13 8.35 -18.12
CA SER A 46 -3.01 8.69 -19.25
C SER A 46 -4.22 7.74 -19.39
N ILE A 47 -4.18 6.56 -18.75
CA ILE A 47 -5.26 5.59 -18.75
C ILE A 47 -6.23 5.91 -17.60
N TYR A 48 -7.49 6.20 -17.92
CA TYR A 48 -8.53 6.44 -16.93
C TYR A 48 -9.04 5.12 -16.34
N SER A 49 -8.42 4.69 -15.27
CA SER A 49 -8.60 3.37 -14.66
C SER A 49 -9.55 3.37 -13.45
N ILE A 50 -10.66 4.12 -13.55
CA ILE A 50 -11.74 4.04 -12.56
C ILE A 50 -12.49 2.72 -12.72
N GLN A 51 -12.94 2.13 -11.63
CA GLN A 51 -13.84 0.98 -11.68
C GLN A 51 -15.18 1.35 -12.34
N THR A 52 -15.63 0.51 -13.26
CA THR A 52 -16.94 0.57 -13.90
C THR A 52 -17.61 -0.81 -13.86
N GLU A 53 -18.79 -0.93 -14.50
CA GLU A 53 -19.43 -2.22 -14.64
C GLU A 53 -18.50 -3.24 -15.32
N PRO A 54 -18.57 -4.52 -14.90
CA PRO A 54 -17.77 -5.57 -15.52
C PRO A 54 -18.07 -5.74 -17.01
N GLU A 55 -17.02 -5.94 -17.80
CA GLU A 55 -17.09 -6.28 -19.21
C GLU A 55 -16.35 -7.60 -19.50
N GLU A 56 -16.49 -8.13 -20.72
CA GLU A 56 -15.72 -9.30 -21.14
C GLU A 56 -14.22 -9.01 -20.99
N ASN A 57 -13.49 -9.88 -20.29
CA ASN A 57 -12.06 -9.73 -19.98
C ASN A 57 -11.69 -8.46 -19.18
N ALA A 58 -12.65 -7.75 -18.63
CA ALA A 58 -12.45 -6.55 -17.82
C ALA A 58 -13.33 -6.56 -16.55
N PRO A 59 -13.01 -7.41 -15.56
CA PRO A 59 -13.87 -7.67 -14.40
C PRO A 59 -14.10 -6.45 -13.49
N PHE A 60 -13.29 -5.43 -13.59
CA PHE A 60 -13.43 -4.15 -12.89
C PHE A 60 -13.68 -2.97 -13.86
N GLY A 61 -14.04 -3.28 -15.13
CA GLY A 61 -14.19 -2.32 -16.20
C GLY A 61 -12.93 -2.20 -17.06
N LYS A 62 -13.08 -1.59 -18.23
CA LYS A 62 -12.07 -1.50 -19.28
C LYS A 62 -10.81 -0.74 -18.81
N GLY A 63 -10.99 0.40 -18.14
CA GLY A 63 -9.87 1.24 -17.71
C GLY A 63 -8.89 0.54 -16.75
N PRO A 64 -9.34 -0.12 -15.66
CA PRO A 64 -8.46 -0.91 -14.81
C PRO A 64 -7.75 -2.07 -15.53
N ALA A 65 -8.42 -2.75 -16.47
CA ALA A 65 -7.81 -3.81 -17.29
C ALA A 65 -6.70 -3.25 -18.20
N GLU A 66 -6.95 -2.14 -18.91
CA GLU A 66 -5.97 -1.46 -19.76
C GLU A 66 -4.76 -0.96 -18.94
N ALA A 67 -4.99 -0.44 -17.72
CA ALA A 67 -3.91 0.01 -16.85
C ALA A 67 -3.05 -1.17 -16.35
N LEU A 68 -3.67 -2.30 -16.04
CA LEU A 68 -2.96 -3.53 -15.67
C LEU A 68 -2.10 -4.04 -16.83
N ASP A 69 -2.67 -4.13 -18.03
CA ASP A 69 -1.94 -4.55 -19.23
C ASP A 69 -0.76 -3.62 -19.52
N LYS A 70 -0.95 -2.31 -19.37
CA LYS A 70 0.11 -1.32 -19.54
C LYS A 70 1.23 -1.49 -18.52
N ALA A 71 0.92 -1.74 -17.24
CA ALA A 71 1.93 -1.99 -16.21
C ALA A 71 2.73 -3.26 -16.49
N LEU A 72 2.09 -4.32 -16.98
CA LEU A 72 2.74 -5.56 -17.38
C LEU A 72 3.61 -5.34 -18.64
N GLU A 73 3.11 -4.60 -19.65
CA GLU A 73 3.90 -4.24 -20.86
C GLU A 73 5.18 -3.47 -20.49
N ILE A 74 5.07 -2.49 -19.58
CA ILE A 74 6.25 -1.74 -19.07
C ILE A 74 7.23 -2.71 -18.41
N SER A 75 6.72 -3.64 -17.61
CA SER A 75 7.54 -4.63 -16.91
C SER A 75 8.29 -5.56 -17.86
N GLU A 76 7.63 -6.03 -18.92
CA GLU A 76 8.24 -6.86 -19.97
C GLU A 76 9.36 -6.12 -20.72
N LYS A 77 9.14 -4.83 -21.04
CA LYS A 77 10.17 -3.99 -21.68
C LYS A 77 11.40 -3.80 -20.80
N LEU A 78 11.24 -3.80 -19.47
CA LEU A 78 12.34 -3.81 -18.50
C LEU A 78 12.96 -5.21 -18.30
N GLY A 79 12.45 -6.22 -19.02
CA GLY A 79 12.97 -7.58 -19.05
C GLY A 79 12.58 -8.43 -17.84
N PHE A 80 11.44 -8.18 -17.24
CA PHE A 80 10.84 -9.04 -16.22
C PHE A 80 9.92 -10.09 -16.83
N ASN A 81 9.79 -11.22 -16.16
CA ASN A 81 8.73 -12.17 -16.45
C ASN A 81 7.42 -11.60 -15.86
N THR A 82 6.34 -11.66 -16.62
CA THR A 82 5.04 -11.15 -16.19
C THR A 82 4.00 -12.24 -16.14
N VAL A 83 3.02 -12.06 -15.28
CA VAL A 83 1.83 -12.92 -15.14
C VAL A 83 0.62 -12.05 -14.97
N ASN A 84 -0.38 -12.21 -15.84
CA ASN A 84 -1.71 -11.66 -15.65
C ASN A 84 -2.63 -12.74 -15.04
N ILE A 85 -3.32 -12.43 -13.97
CA ILE A 85 -4.24 -13.33 -13.27
C ILE A 85 -5.67 -12.82 -13.49
N ASP A 86 -6.32 -13.38 -14.51
CA ASP A 86 -7.75 -13.16 -14.81
C ASP A 86 -8.13 -11.67 -15.01
N ASN A 87 -7.21 -10.84 -15.50
CA ASN A 87 -7.36 -9.37 -15.66
C ASN A 87 -7.81 -8.64 -14.38
N LYS A 88 -7.57 -9.23 -13.21
CA LYS A 88 -7.86 -8.65 -11.90
C LYS A 88 -6.62 -8.14 -11.20
N ILE A 89 -5.49 -8.82 -11.42
CA ILE A 89 -4.21 -8.55 -10.78
C ILE A 89 -3.11 -9.19 -11.61
N GLY A 90 -1.95 -8.60 -11.62
CA GLY A 90 -0.79 -9.18 -12.30
C GLY A 90 0.49 -8.87 -11.55
N TYR A 91 1.58 -9.46 -11.96
CA TYR A 91 2.88 -9.16 -11.36
C TYR A 91 4.03 -9.28 -12.37
N ALA A 92 5.07 -8.50 -12.10
CA ALA A 92 6.41 -8.67 -12.66
C ALA A 92 7.28 -9.41 -11.66
N GLU A 93 8.09 -10.36 -12.10
CA GLU A 93 8.90 -11.19 -11.22
C GLU A 93 10.38 -11.16 -11.62
N TYR A 94 11.25 -10.98 -10.65
CA TYR A 94 12.68 -11.19 -10.76
C TYR A 94 13.08 -12.44 -9.98
N VAL A 95 13.65 -13.40 -10.71
CA VAL A 95 14.18 -14.67 -10.16
C VAL A 95 15.67 -14.72 -10.45
N SER A 96 16.48 -14.85 -9.40
CA SER A 96 17.93 -15.06 -9.57
C SER A 96 18.20 -16.43 -10.21
N GLU A 97 19.23 -16.52 -11.05
CA GLU A 97 19.50 -17.71 -11.89
C GLU A 97 19.70 -19.01 -11.09
N GLU A 98 20.10 -18.89 -9.82
CA GLU A 98 20.33 -20.04 -8.94
C GLU A 98 19.04 -20.61 -8.33
N ILE A 99 17.94 -19.86 -8.35
CA ILE A 99 16.66 -20.27 -7.78
C ILE A 99 15.97 -21.22 -8.79
N ARG A 100 15.58 -22.37 -8.29
CA ARG A 100 14.78 -23.34 -9.04
C ARG A 100 13.38 -23.38 -8.42
N ASP A 101 12.79 -24.44 -8.17
CA ASP A 101 11.44 -24.56 -7.61
C ASP A 101 11.22 -23.68 -6.36
N TYR A 102 10.32 -22.70 -6.42
CA TYR A 102 10.04 -21.77 -5.36
C TYR A 102 8.54 -21.54 -5.14
N GLU A 103 8.17 -21.41 -3.90
CA GLU A 103 6.84 -20.97 -3.48
C GLU A 103 6.92 -19.66 -2.66
N GLU A 104 8.06 -19.43 -2.02
CA GLU A 104 8.34 -18.25 -1.20
C GLU A 104 8.82 -17.09 -2.07
N TYR A 105 8.41 -15.87 -1.76
CA TYR A 105 8.82 -14.67 -2.46
C TYR A 105 8.68 -13.42 -1.58
N ILE A 106 9.41 -12.36 -1.93
CA ILE A 106 9.19 -11.01 -1.42
C ILE A 106 8.19 -10.32 -2.33
N GLY A 107 7.15 -9.68 -1.76
CA GLY A 107 6.06 -9.08 -2.53
C GLY A 107 5.88 -7.60 -2.27
N ILE A 108 5.90 -6.79 -3.32
CA ILE A 108 5.54 -5.38 -3.28
C ILE A 108 4.20 -5.22 -3.99
N PHE A 109 3.18 -4.78 -3.26
CA PHE A 109 1.80 -4.73 -3.72
C PHE A 109 1.33 -3.29 -3.86
N GLY A 110 1.07 -2.83 -5.07
CA GLY A 110 0.43 -1.56 -5.35
C GLY A 110 -0.71 -1.72 -6.34
N HIS A 111 -1.33 -0.62 -6.74
CA HIS A 111 -2.49 -0.68 -7.61
C HIS A 111 -2.39 0.29 -8.79
N VAL A 112 -3.19 0.02 -9.80
CA VAL A 112 -3.26 0.79 -11.05
C VAL A 112 -4.64 1.37 -11.32
N ASP A 113 -5.66 0.97 -10.55
CA ASP A 113 -6.96 1.63 -10.52
C ASP A 113 -6.87 2.97 -9.75
N VAL A 114 -7.85 3.82 -9.96
CA VAL A 114 -7.91 5.16 -9.34
C VAL A 114 -9.34 5.50 -8.95
N VAL A 115 -9.50 6.43 -7.98
CA VAL A 115 -10.78 7.04 -7.64
C VAL A 115 -11.28 7.96 -8.77
N PRO A 116 -12.59 8.33 -8.77
CA PRO A 116 -13.13 9.30 -9.71
C PRO A 116 -12.32 10.59 -9.76
N LEU A 117 -12.25 11.20 -10.94
CA LEU A 117 -11.49 12.44 -11.14
C LEU A 117 -11.98 13.58 -10.25
N GLY A 118 -13.29 13.70 -10.06
CA GLY A 118 -13.89 14.85 -9.39
C GLY A 118 -13.80 16.13 -10.24
N GLU A 119 -14.16 17.24 -9.62
CA GLU A 119 -14.16 18.57 -10.25
C GLU A 119 -13.08 19.46 -9.62
N GLY A 120 -12.76 20.58 -10.29
CA GLY A 120 -11.84 21.60 -9.76
C GLY A 120 -10.38 21.41 -10.17
N TRP A 121 -10.07 20.57 -11.16
CA TRP A 121 -8.73 20.42 -11.71
C TRP A 121 -8.26 21.68 -12.46
N LYS A 122 -7.08 22.18 -12.11
CA LYS A 122 -6.34 23.20 -12.84
C LYS A 122 -5.53 22.59 -13.99
N TYR A 123 -4.99 21.40 -13.79
CA TYR A 123 -4.22 20.65 -14.78
C TYR A 123 -5.03 19.46 -15.31
N PRO A 124 -4.82 19.04 -16.58
CA PRO A 124 -5.51 17.86 -17.12
C PRO A 124 -5.25 16.62 -16.22
N PRO A 125 -6.29 16.01 -15.66
CA PRO A 125 -6.13 14.92 -14.66
C PRO A 125 -5.44 13.66 -15.19
N LEU A 126 -5.48 13.43 -16.50
CA LEU A 126 -4.80 12.30 -17.17
C LEU A 126 -3.60 12.74 -18.00
N GLY A 127 -3.18 14.01 -17.87
CA GLY A 127 -2.16 14.58 -18.73
C GLY A 127 -0.72 14.34 -18.28
N GLY A 128 -0.50 14.00 -17.02
CA GLY A 128 0.86 13.90 -16.47
C GLY A 128 1.64 15.20 -16.64
N LYS A 129 0.99 16.36 -16.46
CA LYS A 129 1.60 17.67 -16.68
C LYS A 129 2.72 17.92 -15.70
N ILE A 130 3.90 18.30 -16.21
CA ILE A 130 5.04 18.71 -15.38
C ILE A 130 5.09 20.23 -15.33
N GLU A 131 5.08 20.76 -14.10
CA GLU A 131 5.24 22.19 -13.83
C GLU A 131 5.82 22.39 -12.42
N ASN A 132 6.71 23.35 -12.24
CA ASN A 132 7.34 23.67 -10.96
C ASN A 132 7.92 22.45 -10.23
N ASN A 133 8.64 21.58 -10.93
CA ASN A 133 9.24 20.35 -10.42
C ASN A 133 8.24 19.32 -9.90
N ARG A 134 6.98 19.37 -10.34
CA ARG A 134 5.91 18.43 -9.98
C ARG A 134 5.27 17.83 -11.20
N ILE A 135 4.94 16.56 -11.10
CA ILE A 135 4.04 15.89 -12.04
C ILE A 135 2.63 15.88 -11.46
N TYR A 136 1.64 16.32 -12.26
CA TYR A 136 0.23 16.40 -11.88
C TYR A 136 -0.60 15.39 -12.65
N GLY A 137 -1.48 14.70 -11.95
CA GLY A 137 -2.41 13.76 -12.56
C GLY A 137 -2.99 12.77 -11.56
N ARG A 138 -4.18 12.24 -11.83
CA ARG A 138 -4.81 11.22 -11.01
C ARG A 138 -3.99 9.92 -11.01
N GLY A 139 -3.57 9.47 -9.84
CA GLY A 139 -2.76 8.28 -9.65
C GLY A 139 -1.26 8.53 -9.65
N VAL A 140 -0.78 9.78 -9.82
CA VAL A 140 0.66 10.06 -9.77
C VAL A 140 1.26 9.78 -8.40
N LEU A 141 0.49 9.97 -7.32
CA LEU A 141 0.85 9.68 -5.95
C LEU A 141 0.18 8.40 -5.45
N ASP A 142 -1.07 8.15 -5.86
CA ASP A 142 -1.92 7.06 -5.40
C ASP A 142 -2.51 6.27 -6.58
N ASN A 143 -1.86 5.20 -7.07
CA ASN A 143 -0.61 4.59 -6.59
C ASN A 143 0.33 4.28 -7.76
N LYS A 144 0.00 4.75 -9.02
CA LYS A 144 0.73 4.44 -10.27
C LYS A 144 2.21 4.87 -10.22
N GLY A 145 2.49 6.06 -9.66
CA GLY A 145 3.86 6.53 -9.50
C GLY A 145 4.68 5.67 -8.53
N PRO A 146 4.23 5.47 -7.30
CA PRO A 146 4.94 4.67 -6.30
C PRO A 146 5.17 3.22 -6.70
N ILE A 147 4.20 2.55 -7.33
CA ILE A 147 4.39 1.16 -7.73
C ILE A 147 5.38 1.04 -8.90
N LEU A 148 5.36 1.98 -9.86
CA LEU A 148 6.39 2.04 -10.90
C LEU A 148 7.76 2.39 -10.32
N SER A 149 7.86 3.23 -9.28
CA SER A 149 9.13 3.47 -8.58
C SER A 149 9.73 2.19 -8.00
N ASN A 150 8.90 1.30 -7.45
CA ASN A 150 9.35 -0.02 -6.98
C ASN A 150 9.78 -0.94 -8.14
N LEU A 151 9.06 -0.93 -9.26
CA LEU A 151 9.44 -1.69 -10.45
C LEU A 151 10.81 -1.25 -10.98
N PHE A 152 11.02 0.06 -11.08
CA PHE A 152 12.29 0.63 -11.55
C PHE A 152 13.42 0.44 -10.54
N ALA A 153 13.14 0.48 -9.24
CA ALA A 153 14.08 0.11 -8.19
C ALA A 153 14.58 -1.33 -8.36
N LEU A 154 13.66 -2.28 -8.59
CA LEU A 154 14.01 -3.67 -8.82
C LEU A 154 14.79 -3.84 -10.16
N HIS A 155 14.44 -3.09 -11.21
CA HIS A 155 15.18 -3.08 -12.47
C HIS A 155 16.62 -2.61 -12.29
N ILE A 156 16.87 -1.57 -11.50
CA ILE A 156 18.23 -1.11 -11.17
C ILE A 156 19.03 -2.23 -10.52
N LEU A 157 18.47 -2.93 -9.54
CA LEU A 157 19.17 -4.01 -8.84
C LEU A 157 19.44 -5.20 -9.77
N LYS A 158 18.49 -5.55 -10.62
CA LYS A 158 18.68 -6.57 -11.67
C LYS A 158 19.85 -6.19 -12.60
N LYS A 159 19.90 -4.94 -13.08
CA LYS A 159 20.97 -4.41 -13.93
C LYS A 159 22.34 -4.42 -13.25
N LEU A 160 22.37 -4.17 -11.94
CA LEU A 160 23.60 -4.24 -11.14
C LEU A 160 24.00 -5.69 -10.76
N GLY A 161 23.19 -6.69 -11.14
CA GLY A 161 23.47 -8.10 -10.85
C GLY A 161 23.26 -8.49 -9.39
N ILE A 162 22.46 -7.73 -8.64
CA ILE A 162 22.11 -8.05 -7.27
C ILE A 162 21.18 -9.28 -7.26
N LYS A 163 21.56 -10.28 -6.46
CA LYS A 163 20.84 -11.55 -6.33
C LYS A 163 20.02 -11.57 -5.05
N PHE A 164 18.91 -12.27 -5.11
CA PHE A 164 18.02 -12.54 -3.98
C PHE A 164 17.95 -14.04 -3.73
N ASP A 165 17.79 -14.45 -2.50
CA ASP A 165 17.62 -15.86 -2.12
C ASP A 165 16.23 -16.41 -2.47
N VAL A 166 15.26 -15.52 -2.64
CA VAL A 166 13.89 -15.80 -3.11
C VAL A 166 13.48 -14.81 -4.20
N PRO A 167 12.53 -15.14 -5.08
CA PRO A 167 12.02 -14.19 -6.06
C PRO A 167 11.48 -12.92 -5.44
N VAL A 168 11.50 -11.83 -6.22
CA VAL A 168 10.85 -10.56 -5.87
C VAL A 168 9.75 -10.30 -6.87
N ARG A 169 8.54 -10.02 -6.39
CA ARG A 169 7.36 -9.69 -7.20
C ARG A 169 6.93 -8.26 -6.97
N ILE A 170 6.76 -7.52 -8.06
CA ILE A 170 6.03 -6.25 -8.08
C ILE A 170 4.63 -6.56 -8.58
N VAL A 171 3.63 -6.40 -7.71
CA VAL A 171 2.25 -6.83 -7.95
C VAL A 171 1.38 -5.60 -8.21
N PHE A 172 0.63 -5.64 -9.30
CA PHE A 172 -0.26 -4.58 -9.77
C PHE A 172 -1.70 -5.03 -9.59
N GLY A 173 -2.40 -4.48 -8.62
CA GLY A 173 -3.83 -4.69 -8.41
C GLY A 173 -4.67 -3.74 -9.26
N ALA A 174 -5.83 -4.20 -9.72
CA ALA A 174 -6.75 -3.40 -10.53
C ALA A 174 -8.05 -3.07 -9.81
N ASN A 175 -8.10 -3.19 -8.47
CA ASN A 175 -9.28 -2.91 -7.64
C ASN A 175 -8.86 -2.70 -6.18
N GLU A 176 -8.08 -1.69 -5.89
CA GLU A 176 -7.74 -1.26 -4.53
C GLU A 176 -8.84 -0.36 -3.96
N GLU A 177 -9.17 0.69 -4.67
CA GLU A 177 -9.99 1.83 -4.27
C GLU A 177 -11.45 1.48 -3.92
N THR A 178 -11.89 0.30 -4.34
CA THR A 178 -13.28 -0.13 -4.22
C THR A 178 -13.47 -1.46 -3.48
N GLY A 179 -12.44 -1.93 -2.74
CA GLY A 179 -12.64 -3.01 -1.76
C GLY A 179 -11.76 -4.24 -1.89
N PHE A 180 -10.61 -4.15 -2.57
CA PHE A 180 -9.54 -5.15 -2.54
C PHE A 180 -9.92 -6.51 -3.16
N ALA A 181 -10.86 -6.55 -4.11
CA ALA A 181 -11.28 -7.81 -4.73
C ALA A 181 -10.13 -8.46 -5.53
N CYS A 182 -9.25 -7.64 -6.11
CA CYS A 182 -8.07 -8.10 -6.85
C CYS A 182 -7.10 -8.92 -5.96
N VAL A 183 -6.71 -8.42 -4.79
CA VAL A 183 -5.77 -9.13 -3.90
C VAL A 183 -6.45 -10.30 -3.17
N LYS A 184 -7.76 -10.23 -2.88
CA LYS A 184 -8.52 -11.39 -2.41
C LYS A 184 -8.47 -12.51 -3.44
N HIS A 185 -8.65 -12.17 -4.73
CA HIS A 185 -8.53 -13.13 -5.83
C HIS A 185 -7.10 -13.69 -5.95
N TYR A 186 -6.08 -12.83 -5.83
CA TYR A 186 -4.68 -13.25 -5.84
C TYR A 186 -4.40 -14.35 -4.81
N LEU A 187 -4.87 -14.20 -3.58
CA LEU A 187 -4.69 -15.20 -2.51
C LEU A 187 -5.42 -16.53 -2.76
N THR A 188 -6.37 -16.59 -3.69
CA THR A 188 -6.97 -17.86 -4.14
C THR A 188 -6.08 -18.62 -5.13
N LYS A 189 -5.11 -17.95 -5.76
CA LYS A 189 -4.24 -18.49 -6.83
C LYS A 189 -2.78 -18.60 -6.40
N LYS A 190 -2.34 -17.78 -5.49
CA LYS A 190 -0.93 -17.68 -5.04
C LYS A 190 -0.86 -17.63 -3.52
N LYS A 191 0.22 -18.14 -2.95
CA LYS A 191 0.52 -17.98 -1.53
C LYS A 191 0.81 -16.50 -1.21
N ALA A 192 0.63 -16.12 0.06
CA ALA A 192 1.10 -14.82 0.55
C ALA A 192 2.64 -14.74 0.49
N PRO A 193 3.22 -13.54 0.38
CA PRO A 193 4.66 -13.36 0.46
C PRO A 193 5.20 -13.74 1.85
N ILE A 194 6.49 -14.05 1.94
CA ILE A 194 7.17 -14.22 3.24
C ILE A 194 7.34 -12.88 3.94
N PHE A 195 7.54 -11.81 3.17
CA PHE A 195 7.61 -10.43 3.58
C PHE A 195 7.37 -9.52 2.37
N GLY A 196 6.96 -8.28 2.65
CA GLY A 196 6.84 -7.25 1.62
C GLY A 196 6.23 -5.96 2.14
N TRP A 197 5.85 -5.10 1.20
CA TRP A 197 5.19 -3.85 1.53
C TRP A 197 4.20 -3.41 0.45
N THR A 198 3.37 -2.45 0.83
CA THR A 198 2.58 -1.66 -0.09
C THR A 198 3.08 -0.22 -0.06
N PRO A 199 3.40 0.39 -1.23
CA PRO A 199 3.84 1.78 -1.33
C PRO A 199 2.65 2.74 -1.39
N ASP A 200 1.71 2.62 -0.44
CA ASP A 200 0.38 3.20 -0.52
C ASP A 200 -0.05 3.85 0.81
N CYS A 201 0.86 4.58 1.44
CA CYS A 201 0.58 5.26 2.70
C CYS A 201 1.50 6.48 2.89
N LYS A 202 2.42 6.37 3.82
CA LYS A 202 3.35 7.43 4.21
C LYS A 202 4.67 6.87 4.74
N TRP A 203 5.67 7.74 4.84
CA TRP A 203 6.91 7.51 5.58
C TRP A 203 6.75 7.90 7.06
N PRO A 204 7.57 7.37 7.97
CA PRO A 204 8.50 6.24 7.80
C PRO A 204 7.78 4.88 7.66
N VAL A 205 8.41 3.77 8.05
CA VAL A 205 7.74 2.45 8.05
C VAL A 205 6.44 2.49 8.86
N VAL A 206 5.34 2.05 8.25
CA VAL A 206 4.04 1.91 8.90
C VAL A 206 3.81 0.43 9.24
N TYR A 207 4.12 0.04 10.49
CA TYR A 207 4.04 -1.35 10.93
C TYR A 207 2.66 -1.79 11.41
N GLY A 208 1.72 -0.85 11.48
CA GLY A 208 0.36 -1.15 11.92
C GLY A 208 -0.70 -0.23 11.34
N GLU A 209 -1.86 -0.81 11.05
CA GLU A 209 -3.05 -0.12 10.57
C GLU A 209 -4.22 -0.40 11.50
N ARG A 210 -4.89 0.65 12.00
CA ARG A 210 -6.03 0.52 12.92
C ARG A 210 -7.17 -0.25 12.27
N GLY A 211 -7.93 -0.98 13.10
CA GLY A 211 -9.21 -1.53 12.68
C GLY A 211 -10.19 -0.43 12.29
N ARG A 212 -11.10 -0.73 11.37
CA ARG A 212 -12.16 0.19 10.94
C ARG A 212 -13.48 -0.56 10.89
N LEU A 213 -14.37 -0.26 11.81
CA LEU A 213 -15.71 -0.84 11.87
C LEU A 213 -16.74 0.27 11.65
N LYS A 214 -17.53 0.16 10.58
CA LYS A 214 -18.65 1.05 10.28
C LYS A 214 -19.94 0.36 10.66
N VAL A 215 -20.77 1.03 11.43
CA VAL A 215 -22.05 0.52 11.89
C VAL A 215 -23.17 1.53 11.65
N ARG A 216 -24.38 1.01 11.54
CA ARG A 216 -25.64 1.77 11.60
C ARG A 216 -26.50 1.30 12.74
N ILE A 217 -27.15 2.25 13.38
CA ILE A 217 -28.22 1.99 14.32
C ILE A 217 -29.49 2.50 13.67
N TYR A 218 -30.47 1.62 13.50
CA TYR A 218 -31.77 1.91 12.89
C TYR A 218 -32.85 2.10 13.93
N SER A 219 -33.84 2.92 13.59
CA SER A 219 -35.15 2.98 14.27
C SER A 219 -36.27 3.07 13.24
N GLU A 220 -37.47 2.66 13.61
CA GLU A 220 -38.66 2.85 12.81
C GLU A 220 -38.93 4.34 12.54
N MET A 221 -39.60 4.66 11.43
CA MET A 221 -39.88 6.05 11.04
C MET A 221 -40.62 6.84 12.13
N LYS A 222 -41.51 6.21 12.90
CA LYS A 222 -42.22 6.81 14.03
C LYS A 222 -41.39 6.99 15.29
N ASP A 223 -40.25 6.35 15.38
CA ASP A 223 -39.44 6.21 16.60
C ASP A 223 -38.07 6.95 16.51
N LEU A 224 -37.97 7.99 15.68
CA LEU A 224 -36.74 8.79 15.48
C LEU A 224 -36.14 9.30 16.80
N GLN A 225 -37.00 9.60 17.80
CA GLN A 225 -36.55 10.04 19.12
C GLN A 225 -35.58 9.06 19.78
N LYS A 226 -35.75 7.75 19.56
CA LYS A 226 -34.84 6.71 20.12
C LYS A 226 -33.41 6.84 19.60
N LEU A 227 -33.23 7.22 18.33
CA LEU A 227 -31.88 7.50 17.81
C LEU A 227 -31.28 8.77 18.46
N TYR A 228 -32.09 9.80 18.68
CA TYR A 228 -31.61 11.01 19.37
C TYR A 228 -31.22 10.73 20.82
N GLU A 229 -31.97 9.90 21.53
CA GLU A 229 -31.65 9.46 22.89
C GLU A 229 -30.31 8.71 22.91
N PHE A 230 -30.11 7.78 21.98
CA PHE A 230 -28.82 7.07 21.84
C PHE A 230 -27.68 8.05 21.55
N VAL A 231 -27.84 8.93 20.57
CA VAL A 231 -26.77 9.86 20.14
C VAL A 231 -26.46 10.86 21.28
N ASN A 232 -27.47 11.41 21.93
CA ASN A 232 -27.25 12.31 23.07
C ASN A 232 -26.58 11.59 24.26
N GLY A 233 -27.05 10.38 24.58
CA GLY A 233 -26.57 9.61 25.71
C GLY A 233 -25.15 9.07 25.56
N TYR A 234 -24.78 8.63 24.36
CA TYR A 234 -23.55 7.89 24.16
C TYR A 234 -22.50 8.59 23.28
N ILE A 235 -22.92 9.50 22.40
CA ILE A 235 -22.02 10.14 21.43
C ILE A 235 -21.74 11.61 21.81
N LEU A 236 -22.76 12.45 21.87
CA LEU A 236 -22.58 13.89 22.09
C LEU A 236 -22.20 14.26 23.52
N SER A 237 -22.60 13.45 24.49
CA SER A 237 -22.34 13.69 25.92
C SER A 237 -20.97 13.20 26.42
N ALA A 238 -20.08 12.77 25.51
CA ALA A 238 -18.81 12.14 25.85
C ALA A 238 -17.71 12.46 24.84
N PRO A 239 -16.44 12.27 25.20
CA PRO A 239 -15.36 12.26 24.22
C PRO A 239 -15.58 11.18 23.13
N ASN A 240 -15.01 11.41 21.96
CA ASN A 240 -15.14 10.51 20.80
C ASN A 240 -14.31 9.20 20.91
N ASN A 241 -13.98 8.80 22.13
CA ASN A 241 -13.26 7.54 22.40
C ASN A 241 -14.19 6.37 22.78
N GLY A 242 -15.51 6.58 22.76
CA GLY A 242 -16.51 5.54 23.04
C GLY A 242 -16.64 5.13 24.50
N VAL A 243 -16.19 5.95 25.46
CA VAL A 243 -16.24 5.64 26.91
C VAL A 243 -17.66 5.34 27.41
N LYS A 244 -18.67 6.05 26.92
CA LYS A 244 -20.06 5.82 27.32
C LYS A 244 -20.63 4.49 26.79
N LEU A 245 -20.12 4.03 25.65
CA LEU A 245 -20.46 2.72 25.08
C LEU A 245 -19.60 1.59 25.66
N LYS A 246 -18.66 1.90 26.56
CA LYS A 246 -17.68 0.96 27.13
C LYS A 246 -16.76 0.31 26.08
N ILE A 247 -16.52 1.01 24.97
CA ILE A 247 -15.64 0.58 23.87
C ILE A 247 -14.34 1.39 23.79
N ASN A 248 -13.99 2.12 24.83
CA ASN A 248 -12.80 2.98 24.91
C ASN A 248 -11.50 2.20 25.09
N PHE A 249 -11.29 1.19 24.28
CA PHE A 249 -10.06 0.40 24.29
C PHE A 249 -8.85 1.24 23.87
N LYS A 250 -7.71 0.90 24.45
CA LYS A 250 -6.43 1.55 24.22
C LYS A 250 -5.30 0.52 24.24
N ASP A 251 -4.35 0.66 23.34
CA ASP A 251 -3.06 -0.04 23.38
C ASP A 251 -1.89 0.94 23.13
N ASP A 252 -0.66 0.46 23.31
CA ASP A 252 0.53 1.30 23.20
C ASP A 252 0.90 1.61 21.74
N ASP A 253 0.48 0.78 20.77
CA ASP A 253 0.82 0.95 19.36
C ASP A 253 -0.13 1.92 18.66
N PHE A 254 -1.42 1.85 18.96
CA PHE A 254 -2.46 2.65 18.29
C PHE A 254 -3.06 3.75 19.16
N GLY A 255 -2.86 3.71 20.48
CA GLY A 255 -3.55 4.61 21.38
C GLY A 255 -5.03 4.28 21.56
N GLU A 256 -5.87 5.29 21.83
CA GLU A 256 -7.28 5.12 22.16
C GLU A 256 -8.16 4.87 20.93
N MET A 257 -9.34 4.24 21.17
CA MET A 257 -10.48 4.20 20.25
C MET A 257 -10.81 5.61 19.74
N ILE A 258 -11.22 5.71 18.46
CA ILE A 258 -11.68 6.97 17.86
C ILE A 258 -13.02 6.72 17.15
N LEU A 259 -14.06 7.43 17.57
CA LEU A 259 -15.34 7.49 16.86
C LEU A 259 -15.36 8.70 15.92
N ARG A 260 -15.83 8.49 14.68
CA ARG A 260 -15.84 9.53 13.64
C ARG A 260 -16.87 9.22 12.54
N GLY A 261 -17.02 10.11 11.58
CA GLY A 261 -17.86 9.87 10.39
C GLY A 261 -19.34 9.75 10.71
N TYR A 262 -19.85 10.61 11.61
CA TYR A 262 -21.24 10.62 12.06
C TYR A 262 -22.16 11.05 10.92
N ARG A 263 -23.21 10.27 10.67
CA ARG A 263 -24.22 10.57 9.68
C ARG A 263 -25.61 10.11 10.09
N PHE A 264 -26.61 10.98 9.94
CA PHE A 264 -28.02 10.60 9.95
C PHE A 264 -28.54 10.41 8.53
N GLY A 265 -29.49 9.51 8.35
CA GLY A 265 -30.12 9.28 7.08
C GLY A 265 -31.34 8.38 7.16
N ILE A 266 -31.90 8.08 6.00
CA ILE A 266 -33.00 7.14 5.83
C ILE A 266 -32.54 6.07 4.83
N ALA A 267 -32.75 4.82 5.17
CA ALA A 267 -32.57 3.66 4.30
C ALA A 267 -33.64 2.62 4.65
N GLU A 268 -34.11 1.87 3.66
CA GLU A 268 -35.13 0.81 3.85
C GLU A 268 -36.37 1.28 4.63
N ASN A 269 -36.80 2.51 4.39
CA ASN A 269 -37.91 3.16 5.09
C ASN A 269 -37.74 3.20 6.63
N ARG A 270 -36.48 3.29 7.11
CA ARG A 270 -36.09 3.44 8.51
C ARG A 270 -35.10 4.60 8.67
N HIS A 271 -35.13 5.28 9.80
CA HIS A 271 -34.09 6.23 10.17
C HIS A 271 -32.83 5.48 10.62
N PHE A 272 -31.66 6.00 10.29
CA PHE A 272 -30.40 5.46 10.81
C PHE A 272 -29.45 6.56 11.30
N PHE A 273 -28.64 6.19 12.30
CA PHE A 273 -27.41 6.88 12.68
C PHE A 273 -26.22 5.99 12.37
N GLU A 274 -25.30 6.49 11.55
CA GLU A 274 -24.08 5.79 11.14
C GLU A 274 -22.86 6.42 11.81
N PHE A 275 -21.93 5.59 12.24
CA PHE A 275 -20.60 6.04 12.68
C PHE A 275 -19.54 4.99 12.42
N VAL A 276 -18.28 5.46 12.42
CA VAL A 276 -17.09 4.64 12.19
C VAL A 276 -16.27 4.59 13.46
N MET A 277 -15.89 3.40 13.86
CA MET A 277 -14.91 3.14 14.91
C MET A 277 -13.55 2.88 14.28
N SER A 278 -12.55 3.71 14.62
CA SER A 278 -11.13 3.43 14.35
C SER A 278 -10.56 2.81 15.61
N TYR A 279 -10.33 1.49 15.62
CA TYR A 279 -10.08 0.75 16.84
C TYR A 279 -8.67 0.13 16.91
N PRO A 280 -8.09 0.03 18.13
CA PRO A 280 -6.78 -0.56 18.36
C PRO A 280 -6.79 -2.10 18.23
N ALA A 281 -5.61 -2.72 18.13
CA ALA A 281 -5.49 -4.16 17.90
C ALA A 281 -5.89 -5.02 19.10
N ILE A 282 -5.92 -4.45 20.29
CA ILE A 282 -6.28 -5.16 21.51
C ILE A 282 -7.74 -5.65 21.56
N CYS A 283 -8.64 -5.05 20.77
CA CYS A 283 -10.05 -5.43 20.75
C CYS A 283 -10.45 -6.09 19.42
N LYS A 284 -11.48 -6.94 19.50
CA LYS A 284 -12.05 -7.63 18.34
C LYS A 284 -13.39 -7.02 17.94
N LYS A 285 -13.72 -7.12 16.66
CA LYS A 285 -14.98 -6.62 16.09
C LYS A 285 -16.21 -7.11 16.90
N ASP A 286 -16.31 -8.43 17.14
CA ASP A 286 -17.49 -8.99 17.79
C ASP A 286 -17.67 -8.46 19.22
N GLN A 287 -16.57 -8.27 19.95
CA GLN A 287 -16.60 -7.61 21.26
C GLN A 287 -17.16 -6.18 21.19
N LEU A 288 -16.76 -5.42 20.17
CA LEU A 288 -17.30 -4.06 19.97
C LEU A 288 -18.78 -4.09 19.64
N MET A 289 -19.21 -4.98 18.75
CA MET A 289 -20.61 -5.15 18.38
C MET A 289 -21.48 -5.53 19.58
N ASP A 290 -21.03 -6.44 20.43
CA ASP A 290 -21.79 -6.87 21.62
C ASP A 290 -21.91 -5.76 22.67
N LEU A 291 -20.84 -5.00 22.88
CA LEU A 291 -20.87 -3.83 23.78
C LEU A 291 -21.83 -2.74 23.28
N ILE A 292 -21.87 -2.49 21.97
CA ILE A 292 -22.82 -1.53 21.39
C ILE A 292 -24.25 -2.06 21.54
N ARG A 293 -24.52 -3.34 21.23
CA ARG A 293 -25.85 -3.94 21.38
C ARG A 293 -26.36 -3.84 22.79
N SER A 294 -25.50 -4.04 23.79
CA SER A 294 -25.91 -3.95 25.20
C SER A 294 -26.31 -2.53 25.66
N ASN A 295 -26.00 -1.52 24.86
CA ASN A 295 -26.33 -0.11 25.11
C ASN A 295 -27.42 0.43 24.16
N LEU A 296 -28.02 -0.42 23.32
CA LEU A 296 -29.10 0.00 22.44
C LEU A 296 -30.38 0.35 23.22
N THR A 297 -31.10 1.36 22.74
CA THR A 297 -32.43 1.69 23.22
C THR A 297 -33.43 0.67 22.64
N GLU A 298 -34.41 0.27 23.42
CA GLU A 298 -35.48 -0.65 22.95
C GLU A 298 -36.12 -0.14 21.66
N GLY A 299 -36.26 -1.02 20.65
CA GLY A 299 -36.79 -0.68 19.31
C GLY A 299 -35.75 -0.03 18.38
N THR A 300 -34.45 -0.11 18.74
CA THR A 300 -33.36 0.16 17.80
C THR A 300 -32.63 -1.12 17.42
N GLU A 301 -32.01 -1.15 16.24
CA GLU A 301 -31.29 -2.31 15.71
C GLU A 301 -29.89 -1.90 15.26
N LEU A 302 -28.87 -2.73 15.50
CA LEU A 302 -27.49 -2.52 15.09
C LEU A 302 -27.14 -3.38 13.88
N GLU A 303 -26.67 -2.73 12.83
CA GLU A 303 -26.14 -3.37 11.63
C GLU A 303 -24.65 -3.07 11.45
N GLU A 304 -23.86 -4.11 11.10
CA GLU A 304 -22.50 -3.96 10.59
C GLU A 304 -22.54 -3.61 9.10
N ILE A 305 -22.01 -2.45 8.73
CA ILE A 305 -21.92 -2.03 7.32
C ILE A 305 -20.62 -2.52 6.68
N SER A 306 -19.51 -2.39 7.40
CA SER A 306 -18.21 -2.89 6.94
C SER A 306 -17.24 -3.02 8.10
N ASN A 307 -16.33 -3.98 8.00
CA ASN A 307 -15.23 -4.13 8.95
C ASN A 307 -13.92 -4.48 8.24
N TRP A 308 -12.87 -3.78 8.63
CA TRP A 308 -11.48 -4.15 8.36
C TRP A 308 -10.75 -4.33 9.68
N ASN A 309 -10.23 -5.52 9.91
CA ASN A 309 -9.50 -5.82 11.13
C ASN A 309 -8.21 -4.98 11.23
N PRO A 310 -7.73 -4.70 12.43
CA PRO A 310 -6.42 -4.07 12.60
C PRO A 310 -5.33 -4.99 12.07
N VAL A 311 -4.26 -4.38 11.55
CA VAL A 311 -3.02 -5.05 11.18
C VAL A 311 -1.95 -4.53 12.14
N LEU A 312 -1.19 -5.44 12.73
CA LEU A 312 -0.06 -5.10 13.58
C LEU A 312 1.07 -6.08 13.26
N TYR A 313 2.14 -5.55 12.72
CA TYR A 313 3.37 -6.29 12.45
C TYR A 313 4.35 -6.07 13.59
N ASP A 314 5.24 -7.03 13.83
CA ASP A 314 6.28 -6.85 14.85
C ASP A 314 7.27 -5.76 14.41
N LYS A 315 7.18 -4.59 15.08
CA LYS A 315 8.08 -3.47 14.81
C LYS A 315 9.54 -3.76 15.10
N SER A 316 9.84 -4.79 15.92
CA SER A 316 11.20 -5.20 16.23
C SER A 316 11.77 -6.22 15.24
N SER A 317 10.96 -6.71 14.30
CA SER A 317 11.41 -7.66 13.29
C SER A 317 12.58 -7.12 12.47
N GLU A 318 13.47 -8.00 12.04
CA GLU A 318 14.63 -7.63 11.23
C GLU A 318 14.24 -6.88 9.95
N TYR A 319 13.15 -7.27 9.32
CA TYR A 319 12.62 -6.59 8.11
C TYR A 319 12.20 -5.15 8.40
N VAL A 320 11.37 -4.92 9.42
CA VAL A 320 10.89 -3.57 9.78
C VAL A 320 12.06 -2.67 10.15
N GLN A 321 12.99 -3.19 10.96
CA GLN A 321 14.17 -2.44 11.40
C GLN A 321 15.13 -2.13 10.23
N THR A 322 15.26 -3.04 9.27
CA THR A 322 16.06 -2.81 8.06
C THR A 322 15.46 -1.70 7.21
N LEU A 323 14.16 -1.76 6.93
CA LEU A 323 13.47 -0.70 6.17
C LEU A 323 13.54 0.66 6.86
N GLN A 324 13.39 0.68 8.19
CA GLN A 324 13.49 1.92 8.97
C GLN A 324 14.91 2.52 8.93
N LYS A 325 15.94 1.70 9.03
CA LYS A 325 17.34 2.14 8.89
C LYS A 325 17.61 2.72 7.51
N VAL A 326 17.11 2.07 6.46
CA VAL A 326 17.25 2.56 5.08
C VAL A 326 16.58 3.91 4.93
N TYR A 327 15.34 4.06 5.42
CA TYR A 327 14.63 5.34 5.37
C TYR A 327 15.42 6.45 6.09
N ASN A 328 15.87 6.20 7.32
CA ASN A 328 16.66 7.17 8.08
C ASN A 328 17.97 7.53 7.37
N TYR A 329 18.67 6.54 6.81
CA TYR A 329 19.89 6.77 6.03
C TYR A 329 19.64 7.64 4.78
N ALA A 330 18.63 7.31 3.99
CA ALA A 330 18.36 7.99 2.73
C ALA A 330 17.82 9.42 2.92
N THR A 331 17.13 9.69 4.02
CA THR A 331 16.51 10.99 4.32
C THR A 331 17.32 11.86 5.27
N GLY A 332 18.23 11.27 6.04
CA GLY A 332 18.93 11.95 7.14
C GLY A 332 18.06 12.15 8.39
N PHE A 333 16.83 11.64 8.41
CA PHE A 333 15.97 11.69 9.58
C PHE A 333 16.38 10.64 10.62
N ASN A 334 15.95 10.86 11.86
CA ASN A 334 16.04 9.90 12.94
C ASN A 334 14.63 9.63 13.46
N SER A 335 13.88 8.83 12.72
CA SER A 335 12.48 8.51 13.01
C SER A 335 12.32 7.03 13.36
N GLU A 336 11.23 6.75 14.08
CA GLU A 336 10.82 5.40 14.47
C GLU A 336 9.66 4.91 13.59
N PRO A 337 9.43 3.60 13.45
CA PRO A 337 8.25 3.06 12.80
C PRO A 337 6.97 3.60 13.44
N VAL A 338 5.94 3.82 12.62
CA VAL A 338 4.67 4.43 13.04
C VAL A 338 3.46 3.53 12.71
N THR A 339 2.29 3.96 13.17
CA THR A 339 1.01 3.37 12.80
C THR A 339 0.15 4.36 12.02
N THR A 340 -0.94 3.87 11.40
CA THR A 340 -1.87 4.71 10.65
C THR A 340 -3.33 4.38 10.95
N THR A 341 -4.21 5.35 10.65
CA THR A 341 -5.68 5.17 10.66
C THR A 341 -6.22 4.79 9.28
N GLY A 342 -5.38 4.81 8.24
CA GLY A 342 -5.71 4.36 6.89
C GLY A 342 -5.82 2.84 6.77
N GLY A 343 -6.12 2.38 5.59
CA GLY A 343 -6.13 0.96 5.25
C GLY A 343 -5.61 0.78 3.84
N THR A 344 -4.75 -0.20 3.65
CA THR A 344 -4.08 -0.55 2.40
C THR A 344 -4.22 -2.04 2.12
N TYR A 345 -3.56 -2.55 1.09
CA TYR A 345 -3.48 -4.00 0.86
C TYR A 345 -2.97 -4.81 2.05
N ALA A 346 -2.26 -4.21 3.01
CA ALA A 346 -1.85 -4.86 4.25
C ALA A 346 -3.05 -5.35 5.09
N LYS A 347 -4.28 -4.82 4.85
CA LYS A 347 -5.51 -5.35 5.46
C LYS A 347 -5.86 -6.77 5.01
N ILE A 348 -5.40 -7.18 3.84
CA ILE A 348 -5.80 -8.44 3.19
C ILE A 348 -4.60 -9.36 2.97
N ILE A 349 -3.47 -8.82 2.51
CA ILE A 349 -2.26 -9.60 2.23
C ILE A 349 -1.49 -9.81 3.54
N PRO A 350 -1.29 -11.04 4.01
CA PRO A 350 -0.44 -11.30 5.16
C PRO A 350 1.02 -10.95 4.89
N ASN A 351 1.75 -10.66 5.96
CA ASN A 351 3.21 -10.42 5.96
C ASN A 351 3.67 -9.20 5.16
N ILE A 352 2.78 -8.25 4.88
CA ILE A 352 3.19 -6.96 4.32
C ILE A 352 2.85 -5.81 5.27
N ILE A 353 3.61 -4.74 5.13
CA ILE A 353 3.44 -3.48 5.86
C ILE A 353 3.24 -2.34 4.86
N ALA A 354 2.83 -1.16 5.31
CA ALA A 354 2.83 0.01 4.42
C ALA A 354 4.16 0.77 4.53
N TYR A 355 4.69 1.25 3.38
CA TYR A 355 6.01 1.88 3.29
C TYR A 355 6.06 2.94 2.18
N GLY A 356 5.86 4.21 2.55
CA GLY A 356 5.75 5.36 1.64
C GLY A 356 4.36 5.45 0.96
N PRO A 357 4.17 6.35 -0.06
CA PRO A 357 5.19 7.24 -0.61
C PRO A 357 5.25 8.64 0.04
N SER A 358 4.21 9.06 0.81
CA SER A 358 4.08 10.46 1.27
C SER A 358 5.06 10.81 2.38
N PHE A 359 5.85 11.87 2.21
CA PHE A 359 6.78 12.35 3.22
C PHE A 359 6.07 13.10 4.36
N PRO A 360 6.70 13.22 5.54
CA PRO A 360 6.15 14.00 6.64
C PRO A 360 5.80 15.43 6.22
N GLY A 361 4.58 15.87 6.57
CA GLY A 361 4.06 17.19 6.20
C GLY A 361 3.22 17.19 4.91
N GLN A 362 3.32 16.18 4.06
CA GLN A 362 2.45 16.02 2.88
C GLN A 362 1.09 15.47 3.32
N LYS A 363 0.03 16.22 3.05
CA LYS A 363 -1.35 15.86 3.39
C LYS A 363 -2.29 16.36 2.30
N ASP A 364 -3.44 15.72 2.20
CA ASP A 364 -4.54 16.16 1.34
C ASP A 364 -4.10 16.32 -0.13
N ILE A 365 -3.38 15.32 -0.67
CA ILE A 365 -2.89 15.29 -2.06
C ILE A 365 -3.63 14.20 -2.84
N ALA A 366 -3.62 12.97 -2.34
CA ALA A 366 -4.33 11.84 -2.95
C ALA A 366 -5.84 12.05 -2.90
N HIS A 367 -6.57 11.53 -3.90
CA HIS A 367 -8.03 11.60 -4.05
C HIS A 367 -8.60 13.02 -4.30
N LEU A 368 -7.76 14.05 -4.32
CA LEU A 368 -8.17 15.44 -4.58
C LEU A 368 -7.80 15.87 -6.02
N PRO A 369 -8.47 16.92 -6.55
CA PRO A 369 -8.02 17.57 -7.78
C PRO A 369 -6.59 18.08 -7.66
N ASP A 370 -5.90 18.16 -8.80
CA ASP A 370 -4.48 18.54 -8.86
C ASP A 370 -3.57 17.66 -8.00
N GLU A 371 -3.90 16.35 -7.86
CA GLU A 371 -3.00 15.37 -7.28
C GLU A 371 -1.62 15.48 -7.93
N TRP A 372 -0.58 15.49 -7.12
CA TRP A 372 0.78 15.73 -7.57
C TRP A 372 1.82 14.87 -6.85
N LEU A 373 2.94 14.67 -7.53
CA LEU A 373 4.15 14.08 -6.95
C LEU A 373 5.33 15.00 -7.33
N ASP A 374 6.10 15.42 -6.34
CA ASP A 374 7.32 16.19 -6.56
C ASP A 374 8.39 15.31 -7.22
N LEU A 375 9.07 15.80 -8.25
CA LEU A 375 10.06 14.99 -8.98
C LEU A 375 11.31 14.70 -8.15
N SER A 376 11.67 15.56 -7.21
CA SER A 376 12.74 15.26 -6.25
C SER A 376 12.31 14.21 -5.22
N ASP A 377 11.03 14.20 -4.82
CA ASP A 377 10.47 13.14 -3.98
C ASP A 377 10.40 11.82 -4.75
N LEU A 378 10.02 11.82 -6.02
CA LEU A 378 10.00 10.64 -6.87
C LEU A 378 11.41 10.00 -6.97
N GLU A 379 12.46 10.82 -7.16
CA GLU A 379 13.85 10.35 -7.13
C GLU A 379 14.17 9.70 -5.77
N LYS A 380 13.83 10.40 -4.67
CA LYS A 380 14.09 9.94 -3.31
C LYS A 380 13.33 8.67 -2.95
N ILE A 381 12.06 8.56 -3.34
CA ILE A 381 11.22 7.36 -3.17
C ILE A 381 11.87 6.16 -3.88
N THR A 382 12.32 6.36 -5.14
CA THR A 382 12.97 5.31 -5.93
C THR A 382 14.29 4.89 -5.29
N GLU A 383 15.08 5.84 -4.77
CA GLU A 383 16.31 5.57 -4.01
C GLU A 383 16.02 4.73 -2.76
N ILE A 384 15.01 5.12 -1.97
CA ILE A 384 14.64 4.38 -0.74
C ILE A 384 14.24 2.95 -1.09
N TYR A 385 13.39 2.73 -2.11
CA TYR A 385 12.97 1.38 -2.49
C TYR A 385 14.13 0.53 -3.03
N ALA A 386 15.02 1.10 -3.83
CA ALA A 386 16.18 0.38 -4.35
C ALA A 386 17.14 -0.03 -3.22
N LEU A 387 17.43 0.88 -2.30
CA LEU A 387 18.25 0.58 -1.12
C LEU A 387 17.56 -0.42 -0.19
N SER A 388 16.25 -0.33 -0.01
CA SER A 388 15.48 -1.28 0.80
C SER A 388 15.54 -2.69 0.23
N LEU A 389 15.31 -2.86 -1.06
CA LEU A 389 15.47 -4.15 -1.74
C LEU A 389 16.89 -4.67 -1.65
N TYR A 390 17.90 -3.80 -1.81
CA TYR A 390 19.29 -4.16 -1.67
C TYR A 390 19.63 -4.67 -0.25
N GLU A 391 19.19 -3.95 0.78
CA GLU A 391 19.44 -4.39 2.17
C GLU A 391 18.67 -5.68 2.51
N ILE A 392 17.44 -5.84 2.01
CA ILE A 392 16.68 -7.07 2.19
C ILE A 392 17.33 -8.26 1.47
N SER A 393 17.99 -8.04 0.32
CA SER A 393 18.71 -9.11 -0.39
C SER A 393 19.86 -9.74 0.42
N LYS A 394 20.33 -9.05 1.47
CA LYS A 394 21.38 -9.52 2.37
C LYS A 394 20.84 -10.32 3.56
N LEU A 395 19.55 -10.16 3.85
CA LEU A 395 18.91 -10.90 4.95
C LEU A 395 18.78 -12.36 4.53
N LYS A 396 19.44 -13.25 5.28
CA LYS A 396 19.27 -14.68 5.06
C LYS A 396 17.86 -15.07 5.49
N ASN A 397 17.10 -15.71 4.62
CA ASN A 397 15.83 -16.32 4.98
C ASN A 397 16.09 -17.36 6.08
N ARG A 398 15.99 -16.93 7.33
CA ARG A 398 16.00 -17.83 8.48
C ARG A 398 14.56 -18.32 8.66
N LYS A 399 14.36 -19.60 8.36
CA LYS A 399 13.15 -20.35 8.73
C LYS A 399 12.99 -20.36 10.23
#